data_bce70a8baf94deda8c576a969e0bb44f
#
_entry.id   bce70a8baf94deda8c576a969e0bb44f
#
_cell.length_a   1.000
_cell.length_b   1.000
_cell.length_c   1.000
_cell.angle_alpha   90.00
_cell.angle_beta   90.00
_cell.angle_gamma   90.00
#
_symmetry.space_group_name_H-M   'P 1'
#
loop_
_entity.id
_entity.type
_entity.pdbx_description
1 polymer ?
#
loop_
_entity_poly.entity_id
_entity_poly.type
_entity_poly.pdbx_seq_one_letter_code
_entity_poly.pdbx_strand_id
1 'polypeptide(L)'
;MSRTIQPTKPNAHKDPRGWLIEAAADEGFLLAGIGPAEIGPVNRAGLAAFLNDAFEGDMGWLRDTAAKRQQPQAMWPDAKTAIVLGMNYGPDHDPMDNLAATSAGNISVYARGRDYHDLVKGKLKQLAGQFAAQTGHAVKVFVDTAPLMEKPLAQTAGI
;
A
#
# COMPACT_ATOMS: atom_id res chain seq x y z
N MET A 1 0.63 14.17 -5.79
CA MET A 1 -0.59 14.27 -4.96
C MET A 1 -1.57 13.18 -5.36
N SER A 2 -2.08 12.40 -4.41
CA SER A 2 -3.08 11.36 -4.69
C SER A 2 -4.45 12.02 -4.86
N ARG A 3 -5.11 11.76 -5.99
CA ARG A 3 -6.45 12.30 -6.28
C ARG A 3 -7.49 11.42 -5.61
N THR A 4 -8.47 12.02 -4.91
CA THR A 4 -9.64 11.31 -4.41
C THR A 4 -10.53 10.92 -5.60
N ILE A 5 -10.88 9.64 -5.66
CA ILE A 5 -11.84 9.10 -6.62
C ILE A 5 -13.23 9.24 -6.01
N GLN A 6 -14.11 9.99 -6.68
CA GLN A 6 -15.48 10.23 -6.22
C GLN A 6 -16.42 9.17 -6.77
N PRO A 7 -17.45 8.77 -6.02
CA PRO A 7 -18.42 7.79 -6.47
C PRO A 7 -19.33 8.34 -7.57
N THR A 8 -19.68 7.45 -8.49
CA THR A 8 -20.89 7.55 -9.33
C THR A 8 -22.04 6.85 -8.61
N LYS A 9 -23.29 6.92 -9.09
CA LYS A 9 -24.44 6.27 -8.45
C LYS A 9 -24.11 4.80 -8.11
N PRO A 10 -24.30 4.35 -6.86
CA PRO A 10 -23.90 3.01 -6.44
C PRO A 10 -24.76 1.94 -7.12
N ASN A 11 -24.09 0.92 -7.63
CA ASN A 11 -24.72 -0.36 -8.00
C ASN A 11 -24.39 -1.33 -6.85
N ALA A 12 -25.18 -1.30 -5.78
CA ALA A 12 -24.85 -1.94 -4.51
C ALA A 12 -24.70 -3.46 -4.65
N HIS A 13 -23.49 -3.95 -4.56
CA HIS A 13 -23.22 -5.38 -4.43
C HIS A 13 -23.64 -5.87 -3.04
N LYS A 14 -24.27 -7.05 -2.94
CA LYS A 14 -24.71 -7.63 -1.65
C LYS A 14 -23.55 -7.99 -0.74
N ASP A 15 -22.39 -8.33 -1.31
CA ASP A 15 -21.12 -8.59 -0.59
C ASP A 15 -19.99 -7.76 -1.23
N PRO A 16 -19.77 -6.53 -0.78
CA PRO A 16 -18.71 -5.68 -1.33
C PRO A 16 -17.31 -6.19 -0.97
N ARG A 17 -17.15 -6.98 0.10
CA ARG A 17 -15.86 -7.53 0.50
C ARG A 17 -15.44 -8.68 -0.43
N GLY A 18 -16.31 -9.65 -0.64
CA GLY A 18 -16.07 -10.76 -1.55
C GLY A 18 -15.79 -10.28 -2.96
N TRP A 19 -16.63 -9.37 -3.46
CA TRP A 19 -16.43 -8.74 -4.75
C TRP A 19 -15.06 -8.06 -4.88
N LEU A 20 -14.62 -7.31 -3.84
CA LEU A 20 -13.34 -6.61 -3.86
C LEU A 20 -12.16 -7.59 -3.98
N ILE A 21 -12.22 -8.71 -3.26
CA ILE A 21 -11.17 -9.74 -3.29
C ILE A 21 -11.06 -10.35 -4.69
N GLU A 22 -12.21 -10.70 -5.29
CA GLU A 22 -12.26 -11.25 -6.65
C GLU A 22 -11.75 -10.22 -7.68
N ALA A 23 -12.24 -9.00 -7.63
CA ALA A 23 -11.81 -7.93 -8.54
C ALA A 23 -10.31 -7.58 -8.38
N ALA A 24 -9.76 -7.67 -7.17
CA ALA A 24 -8.33 -7.50 -6.93
C ALA A 24 -7.52 -8.65 -7.57
N ALA A 25 -7.99 -9.89 -7.46
CA ALA A 25 -7.36 -11.04 -8.10
C ALA A 25 -7.39 -10.92 -9.65
N ASP A 26 -8.50 -10.47 -10.22
CA ASP A 26 -8.63 -10.23 -11.67
C ASP A 26 -7.65 -9.14 -12.16
N GLU A 27 -7.36 -8.14 -11.33
CA GLU A 27 -6.32 -7.14 -11.59
C GLU A 27 -4.89 -7.65 -11.36
N GLY A 28 -4.73 -8.89 -10.85
CA GLY A 28 -3.44 -9.54 -10.63
C GLY A 28 -2.81 -9.27 -9.27
N PHE A 29 -3.59 -8.83 -8.27
CA PHE A 29 -3.14 -8.79 -6.88
C PHE A 29 -3.34 -10.16 -6.24
N LEU A 30 -2.28 -10.70 -5.62
CA LEU A 30 -2.33 -12.00 -4.95
C LEU A 30 -2.89 -11.94 -3.54
N LEU A 31 -2.77 -10.78 -2.90
CA LEU A 31 -3.24 -10.57 -1.54
C LEU A 31 -4.17 -9.36 -1.51
N ALA A 32 -5.26 -9.47 -0.77
CA ALA A 32 -6.19 -8.40 -0.50
C ALA A 32 -6.66 -8.48 0.96
N GLY A 33 -6.30 -7.48 1.76
CA GLY A 33 -6.70 -7.35 3.16
C GLY A 33 -7.52 -6.10 3.39
N ILE A 34 -8.46 -6.17 4.33
CA ILE A 34 -9.34 -5.06 4.69
C ILE A 34 -9.28 -4.92 6.21
N GLY A 35 -8.86 -3.75 6.66
CA GLY A 35 -8.76 -3.41 8.08
C GLY A 35 -9.10 -1.95 8.36
N PRO A 36 -9.10 -1.54 9.63
CA PRO A 36 -9.25 -0.14 9.99
C PRO A 36 -8.07 0.69 9.44
N ALA A 37 -8.34 1.95 9.07
CA ALA A 37 -7.30 2.90 8.66
C ALA A 37 -6.59 3.46 9.90
N GLU A 38 -6.00 2.60 10.72
CA GLU A 38 -5.38 2.95 12.00
C GLU A 38 -4.02 2.28 12.16
N ILE A 39 -3.08 3.00 12.72
CA ILE A 39 -1.79 2.45 13.13
C ILE A 39 -1.86 2.09 14.62
N GLY A 40 -1.63 0.83 14.92
CA GLY A 40 -1.65 0.32 16.29
C GLY A 40 -0.62 1.00 17.21
N PRO A 41 -0.86 1.01 18.54
CA PRO A 41 -0.03 1.73 19.50
C PRO A 41 1.43 1.25 19.50
N VAL A 42 1.68 -0.04 19.30
CA VAL A 42 3.04 -0.61 19.24
C VAL A 42 3.82 -0.04 18.06
N ASN A 43 3.20 0.04 16.87
CA ASN A 43 3.84 0.58 15.68
C ASN A 43 4.08 2.09 15.79
N ARG A 44 3.16 2.83 16.41
CA ARG A 44 3.35 4.26 16.70
C ARG A 44 4.52 4.49 17.66
N ALA A 45 4.58 3.72 18.76
CA ALA A 45 5.67 3.78 19.71
C ALA A 45 7.02 3.40 19.07
N GLY A 46 7.03 2.38 18.18
CA GLY A 46 8.21 1.99 17.43
C GLY A 46 8.75 3.10 16.53
N LEU A 47 7.85 3.79 15.80
CA LEU A 47 8.27 4.95 14.99
C LEU A 47 8.82 6.08 15.86
N ALA A 48 8.17 6.36 17.00
CA ALA A 48 8.64 7.39 17.92
C ALA A 48 10.04 7.07 18.48
N ALA A 49 10.27 5.83 18.91
CA ALA A 49 11.57 5.39 19.37
C ALA A 49 12.64 5.50 18.27
N PHE A 50 12.36 5.00 17.06
CA PHE A 50 13.23 5.11 15.88
C PHE A 50 13.69 6.56 15.62
N LEU A 51 12.75 7.51 15.69
CA LEU A 51 13.05 8.93 15.48
C LEU A 51 13.78 9.57 16.68
N ASN A 52 13.48 9.14 17.92
CA ASN A 52 14.19 9.63 19.10
C ASN A 52 15.67 9.22 19.11
N ASP A 53 15.96 8.02 18.61
CA ASP A 53 17.32 7.49 18.49
C ASP A 53 18.04 7.98 17.22
N ALA A 54 17.40 8.87 16.43
CA ALA A 54 17.92 9.44 15.19
C ALA A 54 18.33 8.36 14.14
N PHE A 55 17.62 7.23 14.12
CA PHE A 55 17.89 6.14 13.18
C PHE A 55 17.47 6.46 11.74
N GLU A 56 16.74 7.54 11.52
CA GLU A 56 16.42 8.02 10.18
C GLU A 56 17.64 8.57 9.43
N GLY A 57 18.75 8.87 10.10
CA GLY A 57 19.95 9.45 9.49
C GLY A 57 19.62 10.69 8.66
N ASP A 58 20.04 10.72 7.40
CA ASP A 58 19.81 11.85 6.48
C ASP A 58 18.38 11.93 5.95
N MET A 59 17.49 10.98 6.31
CA MET A 59 16.10 10.96 5.87
C MET A 59 15.18 11.86 6.74
N GLY A 60 15.51 13.13 6.92
CA GLY A 60 14.76 14.07 7.74
C GLY A 60 13.26 14.15 7.41
N TRP A 61 12.88 13.85 6.18
CA TRP A 61 11.48 13.76 5.74
C TRP A 61 10.65 12.71 6.51
N LEU A 62 11.28 11.70 7.14
CA LEU A 62 10.59 10.75 8.02
C LEU A 62 10.07 11.46 9.27
N ARG A 63 10.90 12.32 9.87
CA ARG A 63 10.56 13.13 11.04
C ARG A 63 9.49 14.16 10.71
N ASP A 64 9.63 14.86 9.58
CA ASP A 64 8.69 15.90 9.13
C ASP A 64 7.30 15.33 8.84
N THR A 65 7.21 14.04 8.50
CA THR A 65 5.96 13.37 8.17
C THR A 65 5.46 12.42 9.26
N ALA A 66 6.10 12.37 10.42
CA ALA A 66 5.80 11.41 11.49
C ALA A 66 4.32 11.41 11.91
N ALA A 67 3.72 12.58 12.07
CA ALA A 67 2.30 12.70 12.44
C ALA A 67 1.37 12.05 11.41
N LYS A 68 1.65 12.21 10.10
CA LYS A 68 0.88 11.59 9.02
C LYS A 68 1.08 10.08 8.98
N ARG A 69 2.31 9.61 9.27
CA ARG A 69 2.64 8.18 9.32
C ARG A 69 1.93 7.47 10.46
N GLN A 70 1.86 8.11 11.62
CA GLN A 70 1.22 7.56 12.81
C GLN A 70 -0.31 7.58 12.73
N GLN A 71 -0.88 8.43 11.88
CA GLN A 71 -2.34 8.62 11.82
C GLN A 71 -2.79 8.91 10.38
N PRO A 72 -3.30 7.89 9.67
CA PRO A 72 -3.82 8.05 8.32
C PRO A 72 -4.84 9.18 8.16
N GLN A 73 -5.64 9.45 9.20
CA GLN A 73 -6.63 10.55 9.24
C GLN A 73 -5.99 11.94 9.13
N ALA A 74 -4.71 12.10 9.46
CA ALA A 74 -3.99 13.36 9.22
C ALA A 74 -3.81 13.67 7.72
N MET A 75 -3.92 12.65 6.86
CA MET A 75 -3.91 12.81 5.40
C MET A 75 -5.33 12.85 4.80
N TRP A 76 -6.25 12.15 5.41
CA TRP A 76 -7.65 12.09 4.99
C TRP A 76 -8.54 11.87 6.22
N PRO A 77 -9.15 12.94 6.78
CA PRO A 77 -9.93 12.87 8.01
C PRO A 77 -11.06 11.84 8.00
N ASP A 78 -11.69 11.62 6.85
CA ASP A 78 -12.80 10.68 6.68
C ASP A 78 -12.36 9.23 6.46
N ALA A 79 -11.06 8.93 6.45
CA ALA A 79 -10.57 7.58 6.26
C ALA A 79 -10.96 6.69 7.45
N LYS A 80 -11.72 5.62 7.17
CA LYS A 80 -12.15 4.62 8.16
C LYS A 80 -11.55 3.25 7.90
N THR A 81 -11.34 2.92 6.63
CA THR A 81 -10.93 1.60 6.19
C THR A 81 -9.69 1.70 5.30
N ALA A 82 -8.72 0.84 5.56
CA ALA A 82 -7.61 0.58 4.68
C ALA A 82 -7.84 -0.73 3.92
N ILE A 83 -7.75 -0.66 2.60
CA ILE A 83 -7.69 -1.82 1.72
C ILE A 83 -6.23 -1.95 1.31
N VAL A 84 -5.60 -3.04 1.68
CA VAL A 84 -4.19 -3.30 1.39
C VAL A 84 -4.10 -4.43 0.39
N LEU A 85 -3.32 -4.22 -0.66
CA LEU A 85 -3.18 -5.16 -1.77
C LEU A 85 -1.70 -5.51 -1.94
N GLY A 86 -1.42 -6.79 -2.20
CA GLY A 86 -0.08 -7.30 -2.44
C GLY A 86 0.03 -7.88 -3.85
N MET A 87 1.09 -7.50 -4.56
CA MET A 87 1.43 -8.03 -5.87
C MET A 87 2.78 -8.74 -5.81
N ASN A 88 2.86 -9.95 -6.38
CA ASN A 88 4.13 -10.63 -6.51
C ASN A 88 4.96 -10.01 -7.65
N TYR A 89 6.22 -9.77 -7.38
CA TYR A 89 7.21 -9.33 -8.36
C TYR A 89 8.41 -10.29 -8.45
N GLY A 90 8.33 -11.42 -7.74
CA GLY A 90 9.38 -12.44 -7.76
C GLY A 90 9.55 -13.05 -9.15
N PRO A 91 10.78 -13.37 -9.57
CA PRO A 91 11.05 -14.09 -10.80
C PRO A 91 10.70 -15.58 -10.64
N ASP A 92 10.64 -16.31 -11.77
CA ASP A 92 10.38 -17.76 -11.82
C ASP A 92 11.57 -18.63 -11.34
N HIS A 93 12.69 -17.99 -10.94
CA HIS A 93 13.90 -18.63 -10.43
C HIS A 93 14.29 -18.02 -9.08
N ASP A 94 15.13 -18.71 -8.31
CA ASP A 94 15.67 -18.15 -7.06
C ASP A 94 16.58 -16.96 -7.37
N PRO A 95 16.22 -15.72 -7.00
CA PRO A 95 17.04 -14.54 -7.23
C PRO A 95 18.38 -14.58 -6.47
N MET A 96 18.51 -15.45 -5.47
CA MET A 96 19.75 -15.64 -4.70
C MET A 96 20.80 -16.44 -5.46
N ASP A 97 20.44 -17.20 -6.49
CA ASP A 97 21.39 -17.93 -7.34
C ASP A 97 22.44 -16.99 -7.98
N ASN A 98 22.06 -15.74 -8.21
CA ASN A 98 22.98 -14.73 -8.76
C ASN A 98 24.12 -14.34 -7.80
N LEU A 99 24.00 -14.61 -6.51
CA LEU A 99 25.04 -14.29 -5.53
C LEU A 99 26.31 -15.13 -5.70
N ALA A 100 26.20 -16.29 -6.37
CA ALA A 100 27.36 -17.12 -6.71
C ALA A 100 28.26 -16.49 -7.79
N ALA A 101 27.73 -15.57 -8.59
CA ALA A 101 28.45 -14.88 -9.64
C ALA A 101 29.20 -13.64 -9.09
N THR A 102 30.29 -13.86 -8.35
CA THR A 102 31.03 -12.81 -7.63
C THR A 102 31.63 -11.71 -8.51
N SER A 103 31.73 -11.95 -9.82
CA SER A 103 32.20 -10.97 -10.82
C SER A 103 31.08 -10.11 -11.42
N ALA A 104 29.83 -10.35 -11.06
CA ALA A 104 28.66 -9.63 -11.57
C ALA A 104 27.93 -8.90 -10.44
N GLY A 105 27.42 -7.69 -10.73
CA GLY A 105 26.52 -7.00 -9.81
C GLY A 105 25.14 -7.66 -9.75
N ASN A 106 24.55 -7.75 -8.57
CA ASN A 106 23.18 -8.22 -8.42
C ASN A 106 22.22 -7.04 -8.20
N ILE A 107 21.26 -6.90 -9.11
CA ILE A 107 20.21 -5.85 -9.02
C ILE A 107 18.99 -6.46 -8.34
N SER A 108 18.48 -5.80 -7.32
CA SER A 108 17.23 -6.19 -6.65
C SER A 108 16.09 -6.39 -7.64
N VAL A 109 15.31 -7.45 -7.45
CA VAL A 109 14.27 -7.87 -8.39
C VAL A 109 13.27 -6.74 -8.68
N TYR A 110 12.86 -5.98 -7.65
CA TYR A 110 11.93 -4.85 -7.81
C TYR A 110 12.48 -3.73 -8.72
N ALA A 111 13.81 -3.60 -8.83
CA ALA A 111 14.46 -2.56 -9.63
C ALA A 111 14.77 -3.01 -11.07
N ARG A 112 14.43 -4.27 -11.44
CA ARG A 112 14.62 -4.79 -12.79
C ARG A 112 13.47 -4.39 -13.69
N GLY A 113 13.78 -3.90 -14.90
CA GLY A 113 12.79 -3.59 -15.90
C GLY A 113 12.12 -2.22 -15.71
N ARG A 114 10.80 -2.16 -15.86
CA ARG A 114 10.01 -0.90 -15.79
C ARG A 114 9.72 -0.52 -14.35
N ASP A 115 9.50 0.77 -14.12
CA ASP A 115 9.04 1.28 -12.83
C ASP A 115 7.68 0.65 -12.45
N TYR A 116 7.65 -0.11 -11.37
CA TYR A 116 6.45 -0.77 -10.87
C TYR A 116 5.38 0.21 -10.37
N HIS A 117 5.77 1.42 -9.95
CA HIS A 117 4.83 2.42 -9.46
C HIS A 117 3.74 2.74 -10.48
N ASP A 118 4.09 2.90 -11.75
CA ASP A 118 3.11 3.21 -12.79
C ASP A 118 2.17 2.03 -13.05
N LEU A 119 2.70 0.81 -13.06
CA LEU A 119 1.91 -0.41 -13.26
C LEU A 119 0.92 -0.60 -12.12
N VAL A 120 1.40 -0.64 -10.88
CA VAL A 120 0.58 -0.88 -9.69
C VAL A 120 -0.43 0.25 -9.51
N LYS A 121 -0.02 1.51 -9.71
CA LYS A 121 -0.91 2.67 -9.60
C LYS A 121 -2.01 2.67 -10.66
N GLY A 122 -1.73 2.18 -11.87
CA GLY A 122 -2.72 1.99 -12.92
C GLY A 122 -3.81 1.02 -12.48
N LYS A 123 -3.41 -0.17 -12.04
CA LYS A 123 -4.31 -1.23 -11.53
C LYS A 123 -5.11 -0.78 -10.31
N LEU A 124 -4.46 -0.13 -9.34
CA LEU A 124 -5.13 0.44 -8.16
C LEU A 124 -6.20 1.47 -8.53
N LYS A 125 -5.94 2.36 -9.49
CA LYS A 125 -6.91 3.35 -9.93
C LYS A 125 -8.13 2.69 -10.59
N GLN A 126 -7.90 1.65 -11.39
CA GLN A 126 -8.96 0.91 -12.04
C GLN A 126 -9.85 0.22 -11.00
N LEU A 127 -9.26 -0.55 -10.08
CA LEU A 127 -9.97 -1.22 -9.00
C LEU A 127 -10.70 -0.21 -8.09
N ALA A 128 -10.06 0.90 -7.72
CA ALA A 128 -10.65 1.95 -6.89
C ALA A 128 -11.84 2.64 -7.58
N GLY A 129 -11.78 2.84 -8.91
CA GLY A 129 -12.89 3.34 -9.70
C GLY A 129 -14.09 2.39 -9.69
N GLN A 130 -13.84 1.11 -9.88
CA GLN A 130 -14.86 0.06 -9.79
C GLN A 130 -15.46 -0.01 -8.38
N PHE A 131 -14.62 0.01 -7.34
CA PHE A 131 -15.06 -0.02 -5.95
C PHE A 131 -15.93 1.20 -5.59
N ALA A 132 -15.50 2.39 -5.99
CA ALA A 132 -16.29 3.62 -5.77
C ALA A 132 -17.65 3.57 -6.47
N ALA A 133 -17.72 3.02 -7.68
CA ALA A 133 -18.96 2.83 -8.42
C ALA A 133 -19.89 1.81 -7.76
N GLN A 134 -19.34 0.72 -7.22
CA GLN A 134 -20.09 -0.36 -6.56
C GLN A 134 -20.62 0.06 -5.18
N THR A 135 -19.82 0.78 -4.41
CA THR A 135 -20.12 1.04 -3.00
C THR A 135 -20.64 2.45 -2.72
N GLY A 136 -20.45 3.38 -3.63
CA GLY A 136 -20.76 4.80 -3.40
C GLY A 136 -19.80 5.50 -2.45
N HIS A 137 -18.65 4.89 -2.11
CA HIS A 137 -17.65 5.49 -1.23
C HIS A 137 -16.49 6.10 -2.01
N ALA A 138 -15.99 7.23 -1.49
CA ALA A 138 -14.77 7.85 -2.02
C ALA A 138 -13.55 7.00 -1.67
N VAL A 139 -12.55 6.96 -2.58
CA VAL A 139 -11.32 6.17 -2.42
C VAL A 139 -10.11 7.03 -2.73
N LYS A 140 -9.02 6.84 -1.99
CA LYS A 140 -7.68 7.34 -2.32
C LYS A 140 -6.73 6.17 -2.50
N VAL A 141 -5.86 6.23 -3.52
CA VAL A 141 -4.88 5.18 -3.80
C VAL A 141 -3.46 5.70 -3.56
N PHE A 142 -2.62 4.84 -3.00
CA PHE A 142 -1.22 5.10 -2.69
C PHE A 142 -0.37 3.92 -3.12
N VAL A 143 0.85 4.20 -3.55
CA VAL A 143 1.89 3.20 -3.85
C VAL A 143 3.20 3.81 -3.41
N ASP A 144 3.72 3.46 -2.26
CA ASP A 144 4.99 3.89 -1.65
C ASP A 144 5.25 5.42 -1.61
N THR A 145 4.38 6.22 -2.22
CA THR A 145 4.60 7.68 -2.42
C THR A 145 3.97 8.55 -1.34
N ALA A 146 3.24 7.96 -0.40
CA ALA A 146 2.58 8.67 0.69
C ALA A 146 3.24 8.38 2.03
N PRO A 147 3.20 9.33 2.97
CA PRO A 147 3.68 9.10 4.32
C PRO A 147 2.69 8.23 5.12
N LEU A 148 2.54 6.97 4.70
CA LEU A 148 1.77 5.92 5.36
C LEU A 148 2.70 4.81 5.84
N MET A 149 2.34 4.17 6.92
CA MET A 149 2.99 2.95 7.39
C MET A 149 2.27 1.74 6.78
N GLU A 150 2.56 1.43 5.52
CA GLU A 150 1.84 0.42 4.74
C GLU A 150 1.96 -0.98 5.34
N LYS A 151 3.15 -1.37 5.85
CA LYS A 151 3.36 -2.68 6.51
C LYS A 151 2.51 -2.85 7.77
N PRO A 152 2.45 -1.89 8.72
CA PRO A 152 1.51 -1.95 9.83
C PRO A 152 0.05 -2.02 9.42
N LEU A 153 -0.35 -1.31 8.37
CA LEU A 153 -1.72 -1.42 7.83
C LEU A 153 -1.99 -2.80 7.23
N ALA A 154 -1.02 -3.39 6.53
CA ALA A 154 -1.11 -4.75 5.99
C ALA A 154 -1.28 -5.78 7.12
N GLN A 155 -0.47 -5.70 8.17
CA GLN A 155 -0.59 -6.54 9.36
C GLN A 155 -1.98 -6.44 9.99
N THR A 156 -2.52 -5.22 10.12
CA THR A 156 -3.86 -4.99 10.68
C THR A 156 -4.96 -5.53 9.77
N ALA A 157 -4.73 -5.53 8.45
CA ALA A 157 -5.64 -6.07 7.44
C ALA A 157 -5.54 -7.59 7.27
N GLY A 158 -4.61 -8.26 7.98
CA GLY A 158 -4.44 -9.71 7.96
C GLY A 158 -3.54 -10.23 6.83
N ILE A 159 -2.63 -9.39 6.32
CA ILE A 159 -1.63 -9.73 5.29
C ILE A 159 -0.23 -9.78 5.92
#